data_67db05f1654a2851304f146a052ba35d
#
_entry.id   67db05f1654a2851304f146a052ba35d
#
_cell.length_a   1.000
_cell.length_b   1.000
_cell.length_c   1.000
_cell.angle_alpha   90.00
_cell.angle_beta   90.00
_cell.angle_gamma   90.00
#
_symmetry.space_group_name_H-M   'P 1'
#
loop_
_entity.id
_entity.type
_entity.pdbx_description
1 polymer ?
#
loop_
_entity_poly.entity_id
_entity_poly.type
_entity_poly.pdbx_seq_one_letter_code
_entity_poly.pdbx_strand_id
1 'polypeptide(L)'
;RLGKDASTNTIESRLCEIIARMTGETVDMYVGSRTEKGVHALCQTANFKLEKEVKALDIKNYLNRYLPRDIAVMSVSQVDERFHSQLNAKSKIYEYRLDTGNVANVFRRKYAYHTFSMPDFDAMRKAAGYFEGKHDFKAFTTAKKNKSTERTIKRINIQYEGTRAYIRIEADDFLHNMARFMIGMLLDAGNGIKKPEDVKRCLDGENVQMSLPAESYGLFLVKVVY
;
A
#
# COMPACT_ATOMS: atom_id res chain seq x y z
N ARG A 1 0.30 -12.89 -2.99
CA ARG A 1 1.49 -13.75 -3.09
C ARG A 1 1.90 -13.82 -4.54
N LEU A 2 3.08 -13.30 -4.85
CA LEU A 2 3.85 -13.68 -6.01
C LEU A 2 4.33 -15.11 -5.76
N GLY A 3 3.58 -16.07 -6.19
CA GLY A 3 3.96 -17.47 -6.18
C GLY A 3 4.11 -17.91 -7.62
N LYS A 4 5.09 -18.74 -7.89
CA LYS A 4 5.32 -19.39 -9.18
C LYS A 4 4.16 -20.30 -9.66
N ASP A 5 3.01 -20.25 -9.00
CA ASP A 5 1.82 -21.00 -9.39
C ASP A 5 1.04 -20.22 -10.43
N ALA A 6 1.03 -20.72 -11.66
CA ALA A 6 0.28 -20.21 -12.81
C ALA A 6 -1.26 -20.12 -12.59
N SER A 7 -1.74 -20.46 -11.39
CA SER A 7 -3.16 -20.45 -11.04
C SER A 7 -3.62 -19.20 -10.29
N THR A 8 -2.71 -18.29 -9.89
CA THR A 8 -3.08 -17.10 -9.12
C THR A 8 -3.41 -15.93 -10.04
N ASN A 9 -4.67 -15.51 -10.05
CA ASN A 9 -5.15 -14.33 -10.78
C ASN A 9 -4.65 -13.04 -10.09
N THR A 10 -3.38 -12.69 -10.29
CA THR A 10 -2.73 -11.50 -9.77
C THR A 10 -2.44 -10.49 -10.87
N ILE A 11 -2.30 -9.21 -10.52
CA ILE A 11 -1.90 -8.15 -11.48
C ILE A 11 -0.57 -8.51 -12.14
N GLU A 12 0.40 -9.03 -11.37
CA GLU A 12 1.69 -9.46 -11.90
C GLU A 12 1.56 -10.60 -12.91
N SER A 13 0.81 -11.66 -12.57
CA SER A 13 0.63 -12.78 -13.50
C SER A 13 -0.01 -12.32 -14.82
N ARG A 14 -0.94 -11.37 -14.76
CA ARG A 14 -1.57 -10.77 -15.96
C ARG A 14 -0.58 -9.97 -16.80
N LEU A 15 0.26 -9.17 -16.16
CA LEU A 15 1.31 -8.42 -16.86
C LEU A 15 2.32 -9.37 -17.52
N CYS A 16 2.81 -10.37 -16.80
CA CYS A 16 3.74 -11.37 -17.34
C CYS A 16 3.14 -12.13 -18.52
N GLU A 17 1.88 -12.57 -18.43
CA GLU A 17 1.16 -13.27 -19.52
C GLU A 17 1.08 -12.40 -20.78
N ILE A 18 0.73 -11.12 -20.64
CA ILE A 18 0.58 -10.23 -21.79
C ILE A 18 1.95 -9.88 -22.39
N ILE A 19 3.00 -9.70 -21.58
CA ILE A 19 4.37 -9.49 -22.05
C ILE A 19 4.84 -10.71 -22.81
N ALA A 20 4.65 -11.92 -22.26
CA ALA A 20 5.04 -13.16 -22.92
C ALA A 20 4.32 -13.35 -24.27
N ARG A 21 3.04 -12.98 -24.35
CA ARG A 21 2.28 -13.02 -25.61
C ARG A 21 2.80 -12.01 -26.64
N MET A 22 3.29 -10.85 -26.19
CA MET A 22 3.85 -9.82 -27.07
C MET A 22 5.22 -10.20 -27.63
N THR A 23 6.10 -10.71 -26.75
CA THR A 23 7.53 -10.87 -27.04
C THR A 23 7.92 -12.30 -27.38
N GLY A 24 7.12 -13.27 -26.96
CA GLY A 24 7.47 -14.69 -26.97
C GLY A 24 8.39 -15.10 -25.81
N GLU A 25 8.69 -14.21 -24.87
CA GLU A 25 9.58 -14.44 -23.74
C GLU A 25 8.83 -14.49 -22.43
N THR A 26 9.19 -15.44 -21.57
CA THR A 26 8.72 -15.45 -20.16
C THR A 26 9.58 -14.50 -19.36
N VAL A 27 8.96 -13.64 -18.55
CA VAL A 27 9.67 -12.65 -17.74
C VAL A 27 9.49 -12.90 -16.24
N ASP A 28 10.57 -12.71 -15.48
CA ASP A 28 10.50 -12.56 -14.03
C ASP A 28 10.28 -11.09 -13.70
N MET A 29 9.14 -10.80 -13.04
CA MET A 29 8.78 -9.43 -12.68
C MET A 29 9.09 -9.15 -11.22
N TYR A 30 9.75 -8.03 -10.97
CA TYR A 30 10.01 -7.51 -9.64
C TYR A 30 9.15 -6.28 -9.39
N VAL A 31 8.44 -6.23 -8.25
CA VAL A 31 7.53 -5.12 -7.93
C VAL A 31 8.04 -4.33 -6.72
N GLY A 32 7.91 -3.01 -6.76
CA GLY A 32 8.41 -2.11 -5.72
C GLY A 32 7.74 -2.31 -4.37
N SER A 33 6.44 -2.59 -4.37
CA SER A 33 5.68 -2.89 -3.16
C SER A 33 4.60 -3.92 -3.44
N ARG A 34 4.50 -4.96 -2.59
CA ARG A 34 3.38 -5.91 -2.66
C ARG A 34 2.19 -5.33 -1.93
N THR A 35 1.06 -5.23 -2.62
CA THR A 35 -0.22 -4.83 -2.02
C THR A 35 -1.05 -6.05 -1.66
N GLU A 36 -1.80 -5.97 -0.57
CA GLU A 36 -2.76 -7.00 -0.17
C GLU A 36 -3.99 -6.98 -1.09
N LYS A 37 -4.78 -8.06 -1.04
CA LYS A 37 -6.04 -8.15 -1.79
C LYS A 37 -6.97 -7.00 -1.42
N GLY A 38 -7.47 -6.28 -2.42
CA GLY A 38 -8.37 -5.14 -2.27
C GLY A 38 -7.68 -3.79 -2.02
N VAL A 39 -6.34 -3.78 -1.82
CA VAL A 39 -5.56 -2.53 -1.75
C VAL A 39 -5.28 -2.03 -3.16
N HIS A 40 -5.47 -0.74 -3.38
CA HIS A 40 -5.25 -0.08 -4.66
C HIS A 40 -3.81 0.42 -4.82
N ALA A 41 -3.42 0.74 -6.06
CA ALA A 41 -2.18 1.44 -6.34
C ALA A 41 -2.42 2.54 -7.39
N LEU A 42 -2.02 3.76 -7.06
CA LEU A 42 -1.98 4.88 -8.01
C LEU A 42 -0.68 4.88 -8.81
N CYS A 43 0.42 4.44 -8.19
CA CYS A 43 1.73 4.40 -8.82
C CYS A 43 2.55 3.23 -8.25
N GLN A 44 2.30 2.03 -8.78
CA GLN A 44 3.16 0.87 -8.56
C GLN A 44 4.30 0.89 -9.57
N THR A 45 5.48 0.52 -9.15
CA THR A 45 6.64 0.34 -10.04
C THR A 45 6.99 -1.14 -10.13
N ALA A 46 7.27 -1.60 -11.34
CA ALA A 46 7.76 -2.95 -11.58
C ALA A 46 8.89 -2.91 -12.61
N ASN A 47 9.84 -3.85 -12.54
CA ASN A 47 10.84 -4.06 -13.58
C ASN A 47 10.92 -5.53 -13.98
N PHE A 48 11.34 -5.75 -15.19
CA PHE A 48 11.61 -7.07 -15.78
C PHE A 48 12.71 -6.93 -16.84
N LYS A 49 13.28 -8.05 -17.28
CA LYS A 49 14.27 -8.09 -18.37
C LYS A 49 13.68 -8.76 -19.59
N LEU A 50 14.09 -8.30 -20.76
CA LEU A 50 13.86 -8.92 -22.07
C LEU A 50 15.20 -9.15 -22.74
N GLU A 51 15.32 -10.28 -23.45
CA GLU A 51 16.46 -10.56 -24.32
C GLU A 51 16.35 -9.79 -25.66
N LYS A 52 15.11 -9.64 -26.15
CA LYS A 52 14.82 -8.89 -27.37
C LYS A 52 14.68 -7.40 -27.09
N GLU A 53 15.25 -6.60 -27.96
CA GLU A 53 15.05 -5.16 -27.93
C GLU A 53 13.62 -4.81 -28.37
N VAL A 54 12.83 -4.21 -27.49
CA VAL A 54 11.45 -3.76 -27.73
C VAL A 54 11.31 -2.34 -27.27
N LYS A 55 10.74 -1.47 -28.10
CA LYS A 55 10.54 -0.06 -27.75
C LYS A 55 9.59 0.07 -26.55
N ALA A 56 9.97 0.89 -25.58
CA ALA A 56 9.17 1.12 -24.37
C ALA A 56 7.73 1.57 -24.66
N LEU A 57 7.55 2.40 -25.72
CA LEU A 57 6.23 2.86 -26.15
C LEU A 57 5.36 1.69 -26.66
N ASP A 58 5.95 0.74 -27.38
CA ASP A 58 5.20 -0.40 -27.92
C ASP A 58 4.75 -1.33 -26.78
N ILE A 59 5.61 -1.56 -25.78
CA ILE A 59 5.25 -2.30 -24.56
C ILE A 59 4.08 -1.62 -23.84
N LYS A 60 4.17 -0.30 -23.61
CA LYS A 60 3.10 0.46 -22.96
C LYS A 60 1.77 0.31 -23.71
N ASN A 61 1.79 0.53 -25.02
CA ASN A 61 0.58 0.51 -25.84
C ASN A 61 -0.02 -0.91 -25.89
N TYR A 62 0.83 -1.93 -26.04
CA TYR A 62 0.37 -3.31 -26.06
C TYR A 62 -0.24 -3.73 -24.71
N LEU A 63 0.41 -3.43 -23.60
CA LEU A 63 -0.11 -3.72 -22.28
C LEU A 63 -1.48 -3.05 -22.07
N ASN A 64 -1.62 -1.74 -22.32
CA ASN A 64 -2.89 -1.05 -22.13
C ASN A 64 -4.00 -1.50 -23.10
N ARG A 65 -3.65 -2.10 -24.23
CA ARG A 65 -4.63 -2.68 -25.16
C ARG A 65 -5.25 -3.98 -24.65
N TYR A 66 -4.48 -4.78 -23.90
CA TYR A 66 -4.89 -6.14 -23.53
C TYR A 66 -5.09 -6.33 -22.01
N LEU A 67 -4.72 -5.37 -21.19
CA LEU A 67 -5.00 -5.39 -19.77
C LEU A 67 -6.50 -5.19 -19.50
N PRO A 68 -7.03 -5.78 -18.41
CA PRO A 68 -8.38 -5.49 -17.96
C PRO A 68 -8.51 -4.02 -17.54
N ARG A 69 -9.75 -3.49 -17.54
CA ARG A 69 -10.04 -2.06 -17.36
C ARG A 69 -9.65 -1.48 -16.00
N ASP A 70 -9.35 -2.32 -15.03
CA ASP A 70 -8.91 -1.94 -13.67
C ASP A 70 -7.38 -1.91 -13.51
N ILE A 71 -6.63 -2.18 -14.59
CA ILE A 71 -5.16 -2.10 -14.63
C ILE A 71 -4.72 -1.22 -15.79
N ALA A 72 -3.89 -0.21 -15.51
CA ALA A 72 -3.32 0.66 -16.52
C ALA A 72 -1.81 0.87 -16.32
N VAL A 73 -1.05 0.86 -17.42
CA VAL A 73 0.38 1.16 -17.44
C VAL A 73 0.57 2.63 -17.82
N MET A 74 0.98 3.45 -16.88
CA MET A 74 1.13 4.89 -17.06
C MET A 74 2.39 5.24 -17.86
N SER A 75 3.50 4.57 -17.60
CA SER A 75 4.78 4.76 -18.29
C SER A 75 5.57 3.47 -18.35
N VAL A 76 6.42 3.38 -19.37
CA VAL A 76 7.46 2.35 -19.51
C VAL A 76 8.74 3.08 -19.92
N SER A 77 9.86 2.75 -19.30
CA SER A 77 11.18 3.29 -19.62
C SER A 77 12.23 2.22 -19.46
N GLN A 78 13.29 2.33 -20.25
CA GLN A 78 14.51 1.56 -20.02
C GLN A 78 15.25 2.11 -18.80
N VAL A 79 15.80 1.24 -17.99
CA VAL A 79 16.56 1.56 -16.78
C VAL A 79 17.89 0.79 -16.80
N ASP A 80 18.80 1.15 -15.89
CA ASP A 80 20.04 0.42 -15.68
C ASP A 80 19.78 -1.06 -15.38
N GLU A 81 20.63 -1.96 -15.87
CA GLU A 81 20.48 -3.42 -15.68
C GLU A 81 20.49 -3.86 -14.21
N ARG A 82 21.12 -3.07 -13.33
CA ARG A 82 21.16 -3.32 -11.89
C ARG A 82 19.94 -2.81 -11.16
N PHE A 83 19.05 -2.08 -11.85
CA PHE A 83 17.84 -1.56 -11.22
C PHE A 83 16.93 -2.70 -10.76
N HIS A 84 16.53 -2.63 -9.48
CA HIS A 84 15.61 -3.56 -8.88
C HIS A 84 14.53 -2.79 -8.12
N SER A 85 13.29 -2.83 -8.61
CA SER A 85 12.18 -2.01 -8.11
C SER A 85 11.89 -2.20 -6.61
N GLN A 86 12.19 -3.36 -6.04
CA GLN A 86 12.03 -3.59 -4.60
C GLN A 86 13.26 -3.16 -3.79
N LEU A 87 14.48 -3.51 -4.24
CA LEU A 87 15.70 -3.30 -3.46
C LEU A 87 16.20 -1.87 -3.50
N ASN A 88 15.96 -1.15 -4.60
CA ASN A 88 16.36 0.25 -4.74
C ASN A 88 15.32 1.24 -4.19
N ALA A 89 14.17 0.77 -3.70
CA ALA A 89 13.18 1.63 -3.09
C ALA A 89 13.69 2.25 -1.77
N LYS A 90 13.68 3.58 -1.67
CA LYS A 90 14.09 4.34 -0.47
C LYS A 90 12.95 4.61 0.49
N SER A 91 11.73 4.70 -0.04
CA SER A 91 10.51 4.78 0.77
C SER A 91 9.28 4.43 -0.06
N LYS A 92 8.18 4.20 0.66
CA LYS A 92 6.86 3.94 0.10
C LYS A 92 5.85 4.85 0.78
N ILE A 93 4.90 5.35 0.00
CA ILE A 93 3.84 6.22 0.50
C ILE A 93 2.51 5.53 0.28
N TYR A 94 1.80 5.30 1.38
CA TYR A 94 0.41 4.83 1.38
C TYR A 94 -0.53 5.96 1.81
N GLU A 95 -1.73 5.97 1.24
CA GLU A 95 -2.81 6.88 1.58
C GLU A 95 -4.06 6.08 1.90
N TYR A 96 -4.68 6.34 3.05
CA TYR A 96 -5.98 5.81 3.38
C TYR A 96 -7.04 6.89 3.22
N ARG A 97 -8.13 6.55 2.56
CA ARG A 97 -9.21 7.48 2.24
C ARG A 97 -10.43 7.20 3.08
N LEU A 98 -10.93 8.26 3.72
CA LEU A 98 -12.15 8.24 4.51
C LEU A 98 -13.24 9.04 3.81
N ASP A 99 -14.47 8.57 3.96
CA ASP A 99 -15.71 9.30 3.69
C ASP A 99 -16.40 9.54 5.04
N THR A 100 -16.44 10.81 5.48
CA THR A 100 -16.95 11.24 6.79
C THR A 100 -18.30 11.94 6.68
N GLY A 101 -18.98 11.78 5.53
CA GLY A 101 -20.32 12.33 5.32
C GLY A 101 -21.37 11.63 6.18
N ASN A 102 -22.46 12.33 6.53
CA ASN A 102 -23.59 11.74 7.27
C ASN A 102 -24.24 10.60 6.52
N VAL A 103 -24.14 10.60 5.18
CA VAL A 103 -24.61 9.54 4.30
C VAL A 103 -23.45 9.06 3.45
N ALA A 104 -23.27 7.74 3.37
CA ALA A 104 -22.19 7.14 2.60
C ALA A 104 -22.30 7.49 1.11
N ASN A 105 -21.18 7.92 0.52
CA ASN A 105 -21.11 8.14 -0.91
C ASN A 105 -20.98 6.80 -1.66
N VAL A 106 -22.10 6.33 -2.23
CA VAL A 106 -22.20 5.02 -2.91
C VAL A 106 -21.24 4.89 -4.10
N PHE A 107 -20.87 5.98 -4.76
CA PHE A 107 -19.91 5.98 -5.88
C PHE A 107 -18.46 5.78 -5.41
N ARG A 108 -18.17 6.08 -4.14
CA ARG A 108 -16.84 5.94 -3.54
C ARG A 108 -16.67 4.66 -2.72
N ARG A 109 -17.71 3.83 -2.57
CA ARG A 109 -17.72 2.65 -1.69
C ARG A 109 -16.57 1.65 -1.91
N LYS A 110 -15.95 1.66 -3.09
CA LYS A 110 -14.80 0.80 -3.42
C LYS A 110 -13.44 1.50 -3.22
N TYR A 111 -13.45 2.78 -2.87
CA TYR A 111 -12.26 3.65 -2.87
C TYR A 111 -12.12 4.53 -1.64
N ALA A 112 -13.03 4.44 -0.69
CA ALA A 112 -12.97 5.15 0.59
C ALA A 112 -13.76 4.38 1.65
N TYR A 113 -13.25 4.33 2.85
CA TYR A 113 -13.93 3.79 4.00
C TYR A 113 -14.90 4.84 4.56
N HIS A 114 -16.18 4.50 4.68
CA HIS A 114 -17.16 5.37 5.29
C HIS A 114 -17.13 5.22 6.81
N THR A 115 -17.01 6.35 7.53
CA THR A 115 -17.14 6.41 8.99
C THR A 115 -18.55 6.86 9.34
N PHE A 116 -19.20 6.16 10.28
CA PHE A 116 -20.56 6.53 10.72
C PHE A 116 -20.60 7.77 11.61
N SER A 117 -19.46 8.23 12.10
CA SER A 117 -19.29 9.43 12.88
C SER A 117 -18.04 10.17 12.45
N MET A 118 -18.00 11.48 12.69
CA MET A 118 -16.80 12.28 12.46
C MET A 118 -15.74 11.90 13.49
N PRO A 119 -14.58 11.37 13.07
CA PRO A 119 -13.51 11.05 14.01
C PRO A 119 -12.88 12.32 14.60
N ASP A 120 -12.36 12.23 15.82
CA ASP A 120 -11.50 13.25 16.41
C ASP A 120 -10.12 13.20 15.72
N PHE A 121 -9.89 14.10 14.77
CA PHE A 121 -8.64 14.18 14.03
C PHE A 121 -7.46 14.62 14.89
N ASP A 122 -7.67 15.31 15.99
CA ASP A 122 -6.57 15.73 16.89
C ASP A 122 -6.10 14.54 17.72
N ALA A 123 -7.03 13.71 18.22
CA ALA A 123 -6.68 12.42 18.82
C ALA A 123 -5.93 11.51 17.84
N MET A 124 -6.37 11.46 16.58
CA MET A 124 -5.69 10.70 15.53
C MET A 124 -4.28 11.23 15.26
N ARG A 125 -4.08 12.57 15.18
CA ARG A 125 -2.74 13.17 14.98
C ARG A 125 -1.82 12.89 16.16
N LYS A 126 -2.34 12.97 17.39
CA LYS A 126 -1.58 12.61 18.59
C LYS A 126 -1.14 11.15 18.55
N ALA A 127 -2.05 10.22 18.20
CA ALA A 127 -1.74 8.81 18.03
C ALA A 127 -0.71 8.58 16.90
N ALA A 128 -0.82 9.31 15.79
CA ALA A 128 0.10 9.23 14.65
C ALA A 128 1.53 9.60 15.05
N GLY A 129 1.71 10.60 15.91
CA GLY A 129 3.03 11.03 16.40
C GLY A 129 3.81 9.92 17.11
N TYR A 130 3.15 8.96 17.74
CA TYR A 130 3.83 7.84 18.40
C TYR A 130 4.38 6.80 17.40
N PHE A 131 3.87 6.76 16.17
CA PHE A 131 4.41 5.86 15.13
C PHE A 131 5.67 6.41 14.45
N GLU A 132 5.88 7.73 14.45
CA GLU A 132 7.00 8.33 13.73
C GLU A 132 8.34 7.94 14.36
N GLY A 133 9.33 7.69 13.52
CA GLY A 133 10.63 7.17 13.91
C GLY A 133 10.81 5.68 13.65
N LYS A 134 11.88 5.12 14.21
CA LYS A 134 12.23 3.70 14.08
C LYS A 134 11.65 2.90 15.24
N HIS A 135 10.82 1.90 14.93
CA HIS A 135 10.17 1.04 15.92
C HIS A 135 10.12 -0.41 15.46
N ASP A 136 9.87 -1.32 16.40
CA ASP A 136 9.52 -2.71 16.13
C ASP A 136 8.01 -2.84 15.91
N PHE A 137 7.60 -3.07 14.66
CA PHE A 137 6.20 -3.24 14.25
C PHE A 137 5.69 -4.68 14.32
N LYS A 138 6.27 -5.51 15.19
CA LYS A 138 5.88 -6.90 15.35
C LYS A 138 4.41 -7.08 15.69
N ALA A 139 3.81 -6.19 16.50
CA ALA A 139 2.39 -6.21 16.83
C ALA A 139 1.49 -5.79 15.65
N PHE A 140 2.01 -5.07 14.66
CA PHE A 140 1.29 -4.50 13.54
C PHE A 140 1.40 -5.34 12.26
N THR A 141 1.73 -6.61 12.35
CA THR A 141 1.90 -7.45 11.16
C THR A 141 1.36 -8.85 11.36
N THR A 142 0.88 -9.43 10.27
CA THR A 142 0.56 -10.87 10.19
C THR A 142 1.68 -11.67 9.50
N ALA A 143 2.84 -11.06 9.26
CA ALA A 143 3.98 -11.75 8.67
C ALA A 143 4.55 -12.82 9.61
N LYS A 144 5.00 -13.94 9.03
CA LYS A 144 5.66 -15.02 9.79
C LYS A 144 7.01 -14.55 10.33
N LYS A 145 7.41 -15.06 11.51
CA LYS A 145 8.50 -14.63 12.40
C LYS A 145 9.95 -14.58 11.86
N ASN A 146 10.21 -14.80 10.57
CA ASN A 146 11.58 -15.02 10.06
C ASN A 146 12.26 -13.78 9.42
N LYS A 147 11.70 -12.57 9.60
CA LYS A 147 12.28 -11.33 9.04
C LYS A 147 12.22 -10.23 10.10
N SER A 148 13.18 -9.29 10.01
CA SER A 148 13.16 -8.09 10.84
C SER A 148 11.82 -7.36 10.74
N THR A 149 11.25 -7.04 11.90
CA THR A 149 10.00 -6.28 12.04
C THR A 149 10.24 -4.80 12.32
N GLU A 150 11.51 -4.38 12.42
CA GLU A 150 11.87 -2.97 12.54
C GLU A 150 11.58 -2.22 11.24
N ARG A 151 10.90 -1.08 11.32
CA ARG A 151 10.64 -0.15 10.22
C ARG A 151 10.75 1.28 10.73
N THR A 152 11.01 2.18 9.79
CA THR A 152 11.10 3.62 10.07
C THR A 152 9.94 4.33 9.41
N ILE A 153 9.02 4.87 10.21
CA ILE A 153 8.00 5.78 9.71
C ILE A 153 8.61 7.17 9.60
N LYS A 154 8.69 7.68 8.38
CA LYS A 154 9.27 9.00 8.11
C LYS A 154 8.29 10.12 8.45
N ARG A 155 7.01 9.90 8.15
CA ARG A 155 5.96 10.91 8.35
C ARG A 155 4.58 10.30 8.27
N ILE A 156 3.66 10.81 9.11
CA ILE A 156 2.21 10.59 8.98
C ILE A 156 1.51 11.94 8.87
N ASN A 157 0.68 12.11 7.84
CA ASN A 157 -0.09 13.33 7.63
C ASN A 157 -1.57 13.00 7.55
N ILE A 158 -2.39 13.72 8.34
CA ILE A 158 -3.85 13.57 8.38
C ILE A 158 -4.47 14.88 7.96
N GLN A 159 -5.17 14.87 6.84
CA GLN A 159 -5.86 16.02 6.26
C GLN A 159 -7.32 15.70 6.05
N TYR A 160 -8.19 16.69 6.19
CA TYR A 160 -9.59 16.56 5.85
C TYR A 160 -10.09 17.83 5.12
N GLU A 161 -11.03 17.62 4.22
CA GLU A 161 -11.69 18.66 3.44
C GLU A 161 -13.15 18.27 3.20
N GLY A 162 -14.07 19.03 3.77
CA GLY A 162 -15.49 18.71 3.73
C GLY A 162 -15.76 17.32 4.31
N THR A 163 -16.30 16.41 3.50
CA THR A 163 -16.61 15.01 3.91
C THR A 163 -15.50 14.02 3.54
N ARG A 164 -14.29 14.48 3.22
CA ARG A 164 -13.17 13.64 2.82
C ARG A 164 -12.03 13.79 3.79
N ALA A 165 -11.47 12.68 4.22
CA ALA A 165 -10.21 12.70 4.95
C ALA A 165 -9.20 11.73 4.35
N TYR A 166 -7.92 12.06 4.52
CA TYR A 166 -6.80 11.34 3.96
C TYR A 166 -5.73 11.16 5.05
N ILE A 167 -5.30 9.93 5.24
CA ILE A 167 -4.20 9.58 6.13
C ILE A 167 -3.07 9.08 5.26
N ARG A 168 -1.99 9.85 5.13
CA ARG A 168 -0.78 9.47 4.36
C ARG A 168 0.30 9.03 5.32
N ILE A 169 0.91 7.88 5.01
CA ILE A 169 2.00 7.29 5.77
C ILE A 169 3.17 7.08 4.81
N GLU A 170 4.32 7.67 5.12
CA GLU A 170 5.58 7.40 4.45
C GLU A 170 6.50 6.60 5.37
N ALA A 171 7.01 5.47 4.88
CA ALA A 171 7.95 4.62 5.59
C ALA A 171 9.06 4.12 4.66
N ASP A 172 10.17 3.65 5.23
CA ASP A 172 11.22 2.94 4.49
C ASP A 172 10.68 1.69 3.80
N ASP A 173 9.90 0.89 4.52
CA ASP A 173 9.15 -0.26 4.00
C ASP A 173 7.95 -0.56 4.89
N PHE A 174 7.04 -1.43 4.43
CA PHE A 174 5.88 -1.90 5.19
C PHE A 174 5.91 -3.42 5.31
N LEU A 175 5.58 -3.93 6.49
CA LEU A 175 5.29 -5.33 6.72
C LEU A 175 3.88 -5.68 6.20
N HIS A 176 3.59 -6.96 6.09
CA HIS A 176 2.27 -7.44 5.66
C HIS A 176 1.16 -6.93 6.60
N ASN A 177 0.16 -6.28 6.05
CA ASN A 177 -0.95 -5.60 6.74
C ASN A 177 -0.54 -4.42 7.67
N MET A 178 0.73 -4.04 7.75
CA MET A 178 1.20 -3.03 8.71
C MET A 178 0.45 -1.70 8.58
N ALA A 179 0.37 -1.14 7.38
CA ALA A 179 -0.35 0.13 7.16
C ALA A 179 -1.81 0.04 7.61
N ARG A 180 -2.47 -1.09 7.37
CA ARG A 180 -3.88 -1.30 7.76
C ARG A 180 -4.06 -1.39 9.28
N PHE A 181 -3.15 -2.05 9.99
CA PHE A 181 -3.18 -2.07 11.46
C PHE A 181 -2.92 -0.70 12.06
N MET A 182 -1.95 0.05 11.51
CA MET A 182 -1.70 1.44 11.92
C MET A 182 -2.95 2.29 11.74
N ILE A 183 -3.59 2.23 10.57
CA ILE A 183 -4.84 2.96 10.30
C ILE A 183 -5.95 2.53 11.25
N GLY A 184 -6.09 1.24 11.54
CA GLY A 184 -7.08 0.74 12.51
C GLY A 184 -6.89 1.37 13.90
N MET A 185 -5.66 1.44 14.39
CA MET A 185 -5.34 2.11 15.66
C MET A 185 -5.66 3.62 15.63
N LEU A 186 -5.36 4.29 14.52
CA LEU A 186 -5.69 5.72 14.36
C LEU A 186 -7.20 5.95 14.36
N LEU A 187 -7.97 5.10 13.66
CA LEU A 187 -9.43 5.18 13.63
C LEU A 187 -10.04 4.93 15.00
N ASP A 188 -9.55 3.92 15.75
CA ASP A 188 -10.01 3.64 17.10
C ASP A 188 -9.68 4.79 18.06
N ALA A 189 -8.53 5.44 17.89
CA ALA A 189 -8.19 6.64 18.67
C ALA A 189 -9.12 7.81 18.34
N GLY A 190 -9.40 8.05 17.04
CA GLY A 190 -10.32 9.11 16.60
C GLY A 190 -11.77 8.88 17.00
N ASN A 191 -12.18 7.62 17.17
CA ASN A 191 -13.52 7.23 17.62
C ASN A 191 -13.63 7.13 19.16
N GLY A 192 -12.56 7.41 19.91
CA GLY A 192 -12.54 7.32 21.37
C GLY A 192 -12.57 5.88 21.92
N ILE A 193 -12.39 4.86 21.06
CA ILE A 193 -12.34 3.45 21.46
C ILE A 193 -11.00 3.14 22.16
N LYS A 194 -9.93 3.81 21.72
CA LYS A 194 -8.57 3.72 22.29
C LYS A 194 -8.03 5.08 22.63
N LYS A 195 -7.09 5.12 23.57
CA LYS A 195 -6.31 6.33 23.85
C LYS A 195 -5.17 6.46 22.85
N PRO A 196 -4.76 7.67 22.43
CA PRO A 196 -3.60 7.86 21.56
C PRO A 196 -2.33 7.18 22.08
N GLU A 197 -2.13 7.15 23.41
CA GLU A 197 -0.99 6.53 24.08
C GLU A 197 -0.94 5.00 23.94
N ASP A 198 -2.06 4.35 23.62
CA ASP A 198 -2.09 2.89 23.39
C ASP A 198 -1.25 2.49 22.20
N VAL A 199 -1.03 3.39 21.22
CA VAL A 199 -0.10 3.17 20.11
C VAL A 199 1.31 2.94 20.65
N LYS A 200 1.79 3.84 21.53
CA LYS A 200 3.11 3.72 22.14
C LYS A 200 3.24 2.42 22.92
N ARG A 201 2.25 2.11 23.74
CA ARG A 201 2.23 0.88 24.54
C ARG A 201 2.32 -0.40 23.68
N CYS A 202 1.61 -0.40 22.53
CA CYS A 202 1.72 -1.50 21.55
C CYS A 202 3.12 -1.61 20.94
N LEU A 203 3.77 -0.47 20.62
CA LEU A 203 5.13 -0.45 20.08
C LEU A 203 6.17 -0.89 21.11
N ASP A 204 5.96 -0.54 22.39
CA ASP A 204 6.79 -0.96 23.52
C ASP A 204 6.59 -2.45 23.90
N GLY A 205 5.68 -3.13 23.22
CA GLY A 205 5.41 -4.56 23.43
C GLY A 205 4.52 -4.88 24.64
N GLU A 206 3.81 -3.87 25.17
CA GLU A 206 2.83 -4.09 26.23
C GLU A 206 1.63 -4.88 25.73
N ASN A 207 0.96 -5.59 26.63
CA ASN A 207 -0.24 -6.37 26.31
C ASN A 207 -1.46 -5.45 26.15
N VAL A 208 -1.52 -4.74 25.02
CA VAL A 208 -2.66 -3.91 24.61
C VAL A 208 -3.41 -4.65 23.51
N GLN A 209 -4.74 -4.69 23.62
CA GLN A 209 -5.56 -5.29 22.57
C GLN A 209 -5.38 -4.48 21.26
N MET A 210 -4.91 -5.15 20.21
CA MET A 210 -4.74 -4.54 18.89
C MET A 210 -6.10 -4.21 18.25
N SER A 211 -6.13 -3.10 17.53
CA SER A 211 -7.23 -2.79 16.63
C SER A 211 -7.29 -3.77 15.46
N LEU A 212 -8.47 -3.94 14.88
CA LEU A 212 -8.58 -4.67 13.63
C LEU A 212 -7.89 -3.90 12.48
N PRO A 213 -7.32 -4.60 11.50
CA PRO A 213 -6.75 -3.93 10.33
C PRO A 213 -7.86 -3.22 9.56
N ALA A 214 -7.65 -1.94 9.23
CA ALA A 214 -8.59 -1.16 8.45
C ALA A 214 -8.94 -1.83 7.11
N GLU A 215 -10.12 -1.55 6.57
CA GLU A 215 -10.61 -2.13 5.32
C GLU A 215 -9.67 -1.83 4.14
N SER A 216 -9.35 -2.86 3.35
CA SER A 216 -8.34 -2.77 2.30
C SER A 216 -8.71 -1.80 1.17
N TYR A 217 -9.99 -1.68 0.85
CA TYR A 217 -10.48 -0.86 -0.26
C TYR A 217 -10.31 0.66 -0.06
N GLY A 218 -10.04 1.10 1.17
CA GLY A 218 -9.68 2.49 1.46
C GLY A 218 -8.20 2.79 1.29
N LEU A 219 -7.33 1.76 1.15
CA LEU A 219 -5.88 1.91 1.13
C LEU A 219 -5.33 1.96 -0.30
N PHE A 220 -4.41 2.90 -0.55
CA PHE A 220 -3.75 3.13 -1.83
C PHE A 220 -2.24 3.22 -1.66
N LEU A 221 -1.49 2.46 -2.45
CA LEU A 221 -0.08 2.75 -2.69
C LEU A 221 0.00 3.96 -3.61
N VAL A 222 0.45 5.09 -3.08
CA VAL A 222 0.53 6.37 -3.84
C VAL A 222 1.82 6.46 -4.62
N LYS A 223 2.94 6.02 -4.01
CA LYS A 223 4.27 6.16 -4.63
C LYS A 223 5.27 5.18 -4.02
N VAL A 224 6.17 4.67 -4.87
CA VAL A 224 7.45 4.09 -4.48
C VAL A 224 8.53 5.11 -4.85
N VAL A 225 9.40 5.49 -3.89
CA VAL A 225 10.45 6.50 -4.07
C VAL A 225 11.79 5.79 -4.27
N TYR A 226 12.54 6.18 -5.29
CA TYR A 226 13.85 5.66 -5.67
C TYR A 226 14.96 6.68 -5.48
#